data_0f3ac71b885055a82ebd96635dfff570
#
_entry.id   0f3ac71b885055a82ebd96635dfff570
#
_cell.length_a   1.000
_cell.length_b   1.000
_cell.length_c   1.000
_cell.angle_alpha   90.00
_cell.angle_beta   90.00
_cell.angle_gamma   90.00
#
_symmetry.space_group_name_H-M   'P 1'
#
loop_
_entity.id
_entity.type
_entity.pdbx_description
1 polymer ?
#
loop_
_entity_poly.entity_id
_entity_poly.type
_entity_poly.pdbx_seq_one_letter_code
_entity_poly.pdbx_strand_id
1 'polypeptide(L)' 'MRDIYLETIDRAFIALSHSESMMEILRIWLETLGDNELDKQKSRIATALITFLEPVINELQEIETLHDQYKAPHTGE' A
#
# COMPACT_ATOMS: atom_id res chain seq x y z
N MET A 1 -9.33 22.39 -18.65
CA MET A 1 -8.94 21.00 -18.95
C MET A 1 -8.35 20.38 -17.69
N ARG A 2 -8.66 19.12 -17.49
CA ARG A 2 -8.20 18.42 -16.32
C ARG A 2 -6.74 18.00 -16.44
N ASP A 3 -5.97 18.20 -15.36
CA ASP A 3 -4.58 17.80 -15.36
C ASP A 3 -4.48 16.29 -15.08
N ILE A 4 -4.10 15.54 -16.11
CA ILE A 4 -4.00 14.09 -16.04
C ILE A 4 -2.94 13.67 -15.02
N TYR A 5 -1.85 14.42 -14.92
CA TYR A 5 -0.81 14.11 -13.94
C TYR A 5 -1.34 14.18 -12.51
N LEU A 6 -2.04 15.26 -12.17
CA LEU A 6 -2.58 15.42 -10.83
C LEU A 6 -3.65 14.37 -10.53
N GLU A 7 -4.47 14.04 -11.51
CA GLU A 7 -5.46 12.99 -11.31
C GLU A 7 -4.80 11.64 -11.07
N THR A 8 -3.74 11.33 -11.81
CA THR A 8 -3.00 10.09 -11.63
C THR A 8 -2.38 10.02 -10.24
N ILE A 9 -1.80 11.12 -9.77
CA ILE A 9 -1.22 11.19 -8.44
C ILE A 9 -2.29 10.99 -7.36
N ASP A 10 -3.44 11.63 -7.52
CA ASP A 10 -4.54 11.47 -6.56
C ASP A 10 -4.98 10.00 -6.47
N ARG A 11 -5.10 9.34 -7.62
CA ARG A 11 -5.48 7.93 -7.65
C ARG A 11 -4.43 7.05 -6.99
N ALA A 12 -3.15 7.37 -7.21
CA ALA A 12 -2.06 6.62 -6.57
C ALA A 12 -2.11 6.78 -5.04
N PHE A 13 -2.39 7.98 -4.55
CA PHE A 13 -2.50 8.21 -3.11
C PHE A 13 -3.68 7.45 -2.51
N ILE A 14 -4.80 7.40 -3.22
CA ILE A 14 -5.95 6.63 -2.78
C ILE A 14 -5.61 5.15 -2.73
N ALA A 15 -4.94 4.64 -3.76
CA ALA A 15 -4.53 3.24 -3.82
C ALA A 15 -3.56 2.91 -2.69
N LEU A 16 -2.64 3.82 -2.39
CA LEU A 16 -1.70 3.64 -1.28
C LEU A 16 -2.45 3.52 0.05
N SER A 17 -3.39 4.43 0.30
CA SER A 17 -4.19 4.41 1.51
C SER A 17 -4.94 3.09 1.67
N HIS A 18 -5.59 2.63 0.61
CA HIS A 18 -6.31 1.36 0.63
C HIS A 18 -5.36 0.18 0.85
N SER A 19 -4.19 0.22 0.23
CA SER A 19 -3.20 -0.86 0.36
C SER A 19 -2.66 -0.93 1.78
N GLU A 20 -2.38 0.21 2.40
CA GLU A 20 -1.91 0.25 3.78
C GLU A 20 -2.98 -0.24 4.74
N SER A 21 -4.24 0.12 4.51
CA SER A 21 -5.36 -0.37 5.33
C SER A 21 -5.50 -1.88 5.20
N MET A 22 -5.37 -2.41 3.99
CA MET A 22 -5.45 -3.84 3.76
C MET A 22 -4.31 -4.57 4.46
N MET A 23 -3.11 -4.02 4.40
CA MET A 23 -1.96 -4.58 5.09
C MET A 23 -2.22 -4.68 6.59
N GLU A 24 -2.77 -3.64 7.18
CA GLU A 24 -3.10 -3.61 8.60
C GLU A 24 -4.13 -4.67 8.96
N ILE A 25 -5.20 -4.78 8.15
CA ILE A 25 -6.23 -5.79 8.36
C ILE A 25 -5.63 -7.19 8.31
N LEU A 26 -4.75 -7.45 7.35
CA LEU A 26 -4.11 -8.75 7.21
C LEU A 26 -3.23 -9.08 8.41
N ARG A 27 -2.48 -8.09 8.92
CA ARG A 27 -1.63 -8.29 10.10
C ARG A 27 -2.46 -8.57 11.34
N ILE A 28 -3.55 -7.84 11.53
CA ILE A 28 -4.45 -8.06 12.66
C ILE A 28 -5.06 -9.45 12.56
N TRP A 29 -5.52 -9.83 11.39
CA TRP A 29 -6.09 -11.16 11.18
C TRP A 29 -5.07 -12.25 11.51
N LEU A 30 -3.85 -12.08 11.01
CA LEU A 30 -2.77 -13.05 11.24
C LEU A 30 -2.51 -13.24 12.74
N GLU A 31 -2.56 -12.16 13.51
CA GLU A 31 -2.34 -12.22 14.96
C GLU A 31 -3.43 -12.98 15.70
N THR A 32 -4.62 -13.11 15.12
CA THR A 32 -5.73 -13.81 15.74
C THR A 32 -5.72 -15.32 15.49
N LEU A 33 -4.84 -15.79 14.60
CA LEU A 33 -4.83 -17.20 14.21
C LEU A 33 -4.02 -18.02 15.19
N GLY A 34 -4.49 -19.27 15.41
CA GLY A 34 -3.83 -20.19 16.33
C GLY A 34 -2.97 -21.20 15.60
N ASP A 35 -2.77 -22.36 16.23
CA ASP A 35 -1.84 -23.40 15.74
C ASP A 35 -2.52 -24.60 15.11
N ASN A 36 -3.85 -24.62 15.02
CA ASN A 36 -4.52 -25.75 14.39
C ASN A 36 -4.31 -25.73 12.88
N GLU A 37 -4.62 -26.85 12.22
CA GLU A 37 -4.34 -27.00 10.79
C GLU A 37 -5.06 -25.96 9.93
N LEU A 38 -6.30 -25.65 10.26
CA LEU A 38 -7.07 -24.67 9.50
C LEU A 38 -6.45 -23.27 9.65
N ASP A 39 -6.07 -22.92 10.87
CA ASP A 39 -5.45 -21.63 11.13
C ASP A 39 -4.08 -21.53 10.47
N LYS A 40 -3.33 -22.62 10.41
CA LYS A 40 -2.06 -22.64 9.69
C LYS A 40 -2.24 -22.38 8.21
N GLN A 41 -3.29 -22.92 7.61
CA GLN A 41 -3.61 -22.64 6.21
C GLN A 41 -3.96 -21.17 6.02
N LYS A 42 -4.76 -20.61 6.92
CA LYS A 42 -5.12 -19.19 6.87
C LYS A 42 -3.89 -18.31 7.06
N SER A 43 -2.97 -18.69 7.94
CA SER A 43 -1.71 -17.98 8.13
C SER A 43 -0.89 -17.93 6.86
N ARG A 44 -0.82 -19.02 6.12
CA ARG A 44 -0.09 -19.07 4.86
C ARG A 44 -0.70 -18.14 3.84
N ILE A 45 -2.04 -18.11 3.77
CA ILE A 45 -2.75 -17.22 2.85
C ILE A 45 -2.49 -15.76 3.24
N ALA A 46 -2.64 -15.44 4.52
CA ALA A 46 -2.41 -14.07 4.98
C ALA A 46 -0.98 -13.63 4.71
N THR A 47 0.00 -14.49 4.97
CA THR A 47 1.41 -14.18 4.73
C THR A 47 1.67 -13.97 3.25
N ALA A 48 1.08 -14.80 2.39
CA ALA A 48 1.23 -14.64 0.94
C ALA A 48 0.65 -13.32 0.48
N LEU A 49 -0.53 -12.94 0.98
CA LEU A 49 -1.15 -11.67 0.61
C LEU A 49 -0.31 -10.49 1.07
N ILE A 50 0.25 -10.56 2.28
CA ILE A 50 1.15 -9.52 2.79
C ILE A 50 2.37 -9.41 1.87
N THR A 51 2.95 -10.54 1.49
CA THR A 51 4.12 -10.58 0.62
C THR A 51 3.84 -9.94 -0.74
N PHE A 52 2.65 -10.18 -1.30
CA PHE A 52 2.26 -9.55 -2.56
C PHE A 52 1.97 -8.08 -2.42
N LEU A 53 1.46 -7.67 -1.26
CA LEU A 53 1.04 -6.30 -1.04
C LEU A 53 2.22 -5.37 -0.75
N GLU A 54 3.28 -5.89 -0.13
CA GLU A 54 4.45 -5.08 0.22
C GLU A 54 5.07 -4.35 -0.98
N PRO A 55 5.35 -5.03 -2.09
CA PRO A 55 5.90 -4.31 -3.24
C PRO A 55 4.94 -3.29 -3.84
N VAL A 56 3.63 -3.55 -3.77
CA VAL A 56 2.64 -2.58 -4.25
C VAL A 56 2.71 -1.31 -3.41
N ILE A 57 2.76 -1.46 -2.09
CA ILE A 57 2.86 -0.32 -1.19
C ILE A 57 4.17 0.43 -1.44
N ASN A 58 5.27 -0.29 -1.59
CA ASN A 58 6.57 0.34 -1.85
C ASN A 58 6.56 1.14 -3.16
N GLU A 59 5.95 0.60 -4.21
CA GLU A 59 5.85 1.29 -5.49
C GLU A 59 5.00 2.56 -5.36
N LEU A 60 3.89 2.48 -4.63
CA LEU A 60 3.02 3.63 -4.45
C LEU A 60 3.69 4.69 -3.59
N GLN A 61 4.44 4.29 -2.56
CA GLN A 61 5.21 5.22 -1.74
C GLN A 61 6.30 5.90 -2.56
N GLU A 62 6.91 5.17 -3.50
CA GLU A 62 7.90 5.74 -4.41
C GLU A 62 7.29 6.82 -5.28
N ILE A 63 6.07 6.59 -5.78
CA ILE A 63 5.36 7.61 -6.55
C ILE A 63 5.14 8.86 -5.71
N GLU A 64 4.75 8.69 -4.45
CA GLU A 64 4.56 9.81 -3.53
C GLU A 64 5.87 10.59 -3.35
N THR A 65 6.96 9.88 -3.14
CA THR A 65 8.29 10.50 -2.96
C THR A 65 8.69 11.28 -4.20
N LEU A 66 8.51 10.68 -5.37
CA LEU A 66 8.85 11.34 -6.63
C LEU A 66 7.99 12.57 -6.87
N HIS A 67 6.72 12.50 -6.52
CA HIS A 67 5.83 13.64 -6.66
C HIS A 67 6.27 14.78 -5.73
N ASP A 68 6.62 14.46 -4.49
CA ASP A 68 7.08 15.46 -3.54
C ASP A 68 8.37 16.10 -4.00
N GLN A 69 9.30 15.34 -4.57
CA GLN A 69 10.55 15.86 -5.12
C GLN A 69 10.27 16.76 -6.32
N TYR A 70 9.32 16.39 -7.15
CA TYR A 70 8.94 17.20 -8.30
C TYR A 70 8.34 18.54 -7.85
N LYS A 71 7.51 18.52 -6.82
CA LYS A 71 6.84 19.72 -6.30
C LYS A 71 7.81 20.65 -5.60
N ALA A 72 8.74 20.10 -4.83
CA ALA A 72 9.58 20.91 -3.96
C ALA A 72 10.37 21.99 -4.71
N PRO A 73 11.02 21.70 -5.85
CA PRO A 73 11.74 22.75 -6.57
C PRO A 73 10.82 23.86 -7.08
N HIS A 74 9.57 23.53 -7.39
CA HIS A 74 8.62 24.52 -7.89
C HIS A 74 8.09 25.39 -6.77
N THR A 75 7.93 24.82 -5.60
CA THR A 75 7.38 25.57 -4.46
C THR A 75 8.45 26.31 -3.70
N GLY A 76 9.70 25.90 -3.81
CA GLY A 76 10.83 26.54 -3.15
C GLY A 76 11.25 27.84 -3.80
N GLU A 77 10.77 28.07 -4.97
CA GLU A 77 11.07 29.29 -5.70
C GLU A 77 10.17 30.42 -5.25
#